data_64006fa4d57465ee2e3b046d243a85f8
#
_entry.id   64006fa4d57465ee2e3b046d243a85f8
#
_cell.length_a   1.000
_cell.length_b   1.000
_cell.length_c   1.000
_cell.angle_alpha   90.00
_cell.angle_beta   90.00
_cell.angle_gamma   90.00
#
_symmetry.space_group_name_H-M   'P 1'
#
loop_
_entity.id
_entity.type
_entity.pdbx_description
1 polymer ?
#
loop_
_entity_poly.entity_id
_entity_poly.type
_entity_poly.pdbx_seq_one_letter_code
_entity_poly.pdbx_strand_id
1 'polypeptide(L)'
;MRNYKDFISIVFDNKQVHIPSEDKKNITESYDFLKSFAKNKIIYGVNTGFGSMAQYRIAEEDQLQLQYNLIRSHSAGSGDYFDEETVRAAILCRLNSLSLGKSGVHIEAIQLMCDLLNHQITPLIFKHGGVGASGDLVQLAHLALVLIGEGEVFYQGKRRPTADVFAQVGLKPLQIHLREGLSLMNGTSVMTGLAGVNLHYAHKLLLWTVKFSTAINELVQSYDDHFSAELNNAKQHNGQKEIANLMRTFLADSKRTRKRADHLYTGEHQETVFKEKVQEYYSLRCVPQILGAVYDTIAHTQRIVEEELNSANDNPIIDVSTQQVYHGGNFHGDYISLEMDKLKIVITRITMLAERQLNYLLNPKINELLPPFVNAGKLGFNFGMQGVQFTATSTTAENQTLSNPMYVHSIPNNNDNQDIVSMGTNAATLTHKVINNAFEVLAIEAITIAQAIDILGCYDELSATTRAWYDLLRQQVPFLKDDKVMYPYLEKAKTMLRAAQVQF
;
A
#
# COMPACT_ATOMS: atom_id res chain seq x y z
N MET A 1 -5.72 -10.95 15.12
CA MET A 1 -4.54 -10.51 14.37
C MET A 1 -3.82 -9.48 15.23
N ARG A 2 -2.50 -9.58 15.43
CA ARG A 2 -1.79 -8.66 16.34
C ARG A 2 -0.57 -7.97 15.72
N ASN A 3 -0.16 -8.34 14.50
CA ASN A 3 1.00 -7.77 13.82
C ASN A 3 0.81 -7.74 12.29
N TYR A 4 1.65 -7.00 11.61
CA TYR A 4 1.59 -6.81 10.17
C TYR A 4 1.85 -8.10 9.36
N LYS A 5 2.64 -9.04 9.89
CA LYS A 5 2.89 -10.34 9.23
C LYS A 5 1.62 -11.18 9.14
N ASP A 6 0.79 -11.20 10.20
CA ASP A 6 -0.52 -11.86 10.15
C ASP A 6 -1.45 -11.19 9.13
N PHE A 7 -1.44 -9.85 9.07
CA PHE A 7 -2.20 -9.10 8.06
C PHE A 7 -1.84 -9.57 6.64
N ILE A 8 -0.55 -9.62 6.29
CA ILE A 8 -0.08 -10.09 4.98
C ILE A 8 -0.57 -11.51 4.69
N SER A 9 -0.39 -12.45 5.61
CA SER A 9 -0.76 -13.85 5.37
C SER A 9 -2.28 -14.04 5.18
N ILE A 10 -3.11 -13.23 5.82
CA ILE A 10 -4.57 -13.32 5.66
C ILE A 10 -5.02 -12.64 4.36
N VAL A 11 -4.49 -11.45 4.07
CA VAL A 11 -4.93 -10.65 2.90
C VAL A 11 -4.41 -11.25 1.59
N PHE A 12 -3.14 -11.63 1.52
CA PHE A 12 -2.49 -12.04 0.28
C PHE A 12 -2.36 -13.56 0.12
N ASP A 13 -2.18 -14.31 1.22
CA ASP A 13 -2.00 -15.77 1.15
C ASP A 13 -3.29 -16.55 1.51
N ASN A 14 -4.42 -15.85 1.71
CA ASN A 14 -5.73 -16.45 2.05
C ASN A 14 -5.72 -17.35 3.30
N LYS A 15 -4.85 -17.06 4.28
CA LYS A 15 -4.86 -17.78 5.56
C LYS A 15 -6.22 -17.65 6.23
N GLN A 16 -6.73 -18.77 6.73
CA GLN A 16 -8.01 -18.83 7.42
C GLN A 16 -8.01 -18.00 8.72
N VAL A 17 -9.14 -17.36 9.00
CA VAL A 17 -9.33 -16.49 10.17
C VAL A 17 -10.26 -17.17 11.17
N HIS A 18 -9.86 -17.12 12.43
CA HIS A 18 -10.67 -17.64 13.55
C HIS A 18 -10.67 -16.62 14.69
N ILE A 19 -11.81 -16.52 15.39
CA ILE A 19 -11.94 -15.65 16.55
C ILE A 19 -11.42 -16.41 17.77
N PRO A 20 -10.36 -15.92 18.47
CA PRO A 20 -9.86 -16.53 19.69
C PRO A 20 -10.95 -16.60 20.79
N SER A 21 -10.86 -17.60 21.68
CA SER A 21 -11.84 -17.77 22.77
C SER A 21 -11.89 -16.57 23.71
N GLU A 22 -10.75 -15.93 23.99
CA GLU A 22 -10.66 -14.71 24.80
C GLU A 22 -11.43 -13.55 24.15
N ASP A 23 -11.23 -13.35 22.83
CA ASP A 23 -11.92 -12.29 22.08
C ASP A 23 -13.44 -12.55 22.09
N LYS A 24 -13.89 -13.80 21.91
CA LYS A 24 -15.32 -14.17 22.01
C LYS A 24 -15.92 -13.79 23.35
N LYS A 25 -15.18 -14.02 24.44
CA LYS A 25 -15.58 -13.63 25.79
C LYS A 25 -15.75 -12.12 25.91
N ASN A 26 -14.72 -11.36 25.51
CA ASN A 26 -14.72 -9.89 25.59
C ASN A 26 -15.86 -9.26 24.76
N ILE A 27 -16.11 -9.80 23.55
CA ILE A 27 -17.22 -9.36 22.69
C ILE A 27 -18.55 -9.58 23.38
N THR A 28 -18.80 -10.79 23.95
CA THR A 28 -20.05 -11.15 24.60
C THR A 28 -20.28 -10.29 25.85
N GLU A 29 -19.25 -10.13 26.67
CA GLU A 29 -19.34 -9.29 27.87
C GLU A 29 -19.66 -7.83 27.54
N SER A 30 -19.07 -7.29 26.48
CA SER A 30 -19.33 -5.92 26.00
C SER A 30 -20.75 -5.73 25.49
N TYR A 31 -21.26 -6.70 24.73
CA TYR A 31 -22.65 -6.70 24.24
C TYR A 31 -23.65 -6.76 25.39
N ASP A 32 -23.51 -7.74 26.33
CA ASP A 32 -24.39 -7.92 27.45
C ASP A 32 -24.38 -6.71 28.41
N PHE A 33 -23.19 -6.15 28.64
CA PHE A 33 -23.05 -4.92 29.41
C PHE A 33 -23.83 -3.77 28.74
N LEU A 34 -23.61 -3.51 27.45
CA LEU A 34 -24.31 -2.44 26.75
C LEU A 34 -25.84 -2.63 26.81
N LYS A 35 -26.31 -3.84 26.55
CA LYS A 35 -27.71 -4.19 26.57
C LYS A 35 -28.38 -3.90 27.94
N SER A 36 -27.64 -4.13 29.02
CA SER A 36 -28.11 -3.82 30.37
C SER A 36 -27.97 -2.34 30.72
N PHE A 37 -26.87 -1.74 30.33
CA PHE A 37 -26.53 -0.33 30.64
C PHE A 37 -27.47 0.66 29.95
N ALA A 38 -27.91 0.35 28.72
CA ALA A 38 -28.74 1.21 27.90
C ALA A 38 -30.13 1.45 28.43
N LYS A 39 -30.61 0.60 29.38
CA LYS A 39 -31.92 0.77 29.97
C LYS A 39 -32.04 2.09 30.71
N ASN A 40 -33.03 2.90 30.32
CA ASN A 40 -33.32 4.21 30.91
C ASN A 40 -32.19 5.25 30.82
N LYS A 41 -31.21 5.10 29.90
CA LYS A 41 -30.13 6.06 29.64
C LYS A 41 -30.17 6.53 28.19
N ILE A 42 -29.70 7.76 27.96
CA ILE A 42 -29.53 8.30 26.63
C ILE A 42 -28.12 7.90 26.12
N ILE A 43 -28.09 7.08 25.08
CA ILE A 43 -26.82 6.60 24.49
C ILE A 43 -26.85 6.84 22.99
N TYR A 44 -25.84 7.56 22.49
CA TYR A 44 -25.69 7.85 21.08
C TYR A 44 -25.68 6.56 20.24
N GLY A 45 -26.52 6.54 19.21
CA GLY A 45 -26.64 5.42 18.29
C GLY A 45 -27.43 4.22 18.83
N VAL A 46 -27.99 4.29 20.03
CA VAL A 46 -28.94 3.31 20.58
C VAL A 46 -30.36 3.85 20.54
N ASN A 47 -30.61 4.99 21.20
CA ASN A 47 -31.95 5.58 21.32
C ASN A 47 -31.97 7.07 20.95
N THR A 48 -30.99 7.51 20.17
CA THR A 48 -30.88 8.84 19.56
C THR A 48 -30.79 8.74 18.05
N GLY A 49 -31.06 9.82 17.32
CA GLY A 49 -30.62 9.96 15.93
C GLY A 49 -29.10 10.00 15.81
N PHE A 50 -28.58 10.23 14.60
CA PHE A 50 -27.17 10.26 14.29
C PHE A 50 -26.70 11.64 13.82
N GLY A 51 -25.41 11.93 14.02
CA GLY A 51 -24.77 13.16 13.56
C GLY A 51 -25.52 14.41 14.01
N SER A 52 -25.86 15.29 13.10
CA SER A 52 -26.62 16.52 13.37
C SER A 52 -28.03 16.27 13.96
N MET A 53 -28.57 15.07 13.84
CA MET A 53 -29.87 14.66 14.40
C MET A 53 -29.75 13.92 15.74
N ALA A 54 -28.60 13.95 16.39
CA ALA A 54 -28.37 13.24 17.66
C ALA A 54 -29.31 13.68 18.81
N GLN A 55 -29.89 14.88 18.72
CA GLN A 55 -30.82 15.42 19.71
C GLN A 55 -32.24 14.84 19.62
N TYR A 56 -32.56 14.10 18.54
CA TYR A 56 -33.86 13.48 18.40
C TYR A 56 -33.89 12.15 19.13
N ARG A 57 -34.86 11.98 20.05
CA ARG A 57 -35.12 10.70 20.69
C ARG A 57 -35.82 9.76 19.74
N ILE A 58 -35.38 8.53 19.67
CA ILE A 58 -36.00 7.45 18.87
C ILE A 58 -36.84 6.55 19.77
N ALA A 59 -38.09 6.31 19.41
CA ALA A 59 -38.97 5.39 20.10
C ALA A 59 -38.45 3.96 20.06
N GLU A 60 -38.72 3.15 21.05
CA GLU A 60 -38.17 1.79 21.19
C GLU A 60 -38.52 0.91 19.98
N GLU A 61 -39.75 1.04 19.48
CA GLU A 61 -40.25 0.31 18.30
C GLU A 61 -39.49 0.67 16.99
N ASP A 62 -38.90 1.87 16.90
CA ASP A 62 -38.21 2.37 15.71
C ASP A 62 -36.71 2.14 15.74
N GLN A 63 -36.09 1.83 16.89
CA GLN A 63 -34.64 1.75 17.06
C GLN A 63 -34.00 0.75 16.11
N LEU A 64 -34.61 -0.43 15.94
CA LEU A 64 -34.09 -1.45 15.04
C LEU A 64 -34.15 -1.00 13.55
N GLN A 65 -35.32 -0.46 13.15
CA GLN A 65 -35.50 0.03 11.78
C GLN A 65 -34.52 1.17 11.45
N LEU A 66 -34.24 2.02 12.43
CA LEU A 66 -33.24 3.09 12.28
C LEU A 66 -31.86 2.55 11.88
N GLN A 67 -31.42 1.41 12.45
CA GLN A 67 -30.13 0.80 12.11
C GLN A 67 -30.11 0.31 10.64
N TYR A 68 -31.19 -0.34 10.18
CA TYR A 68 -31.33 -0.72 8.76
C TYR A 68 -31.39 0.50 7.83
N ASN A 69 -32.10 1.56 8.24
CA ASN A 69 -32.17 2.80 7.47
C ASN A 69 -30.78 3.47 7.35
N LEU A 70 -29.99 3.44 8.42
CA LEU A 70 -28.61 3.95 8.43
C LEU A 70 -27.75 3.22 7.40
N ILE A 71 -27.74 1.89 7.43
CA ILE A 71 -26.97 1.07 6.48
C ILE A 71 -27.37 1.37 5.04
N ARG A 72 -28.67 1.33 4.75
CA ARG A 72 -29.18 1.53 3.37
C ARG A 72 -28.95 2.93 2.85
N SER A 73 -29.18 3.95 3.66
CA SER A 73 -29.01 5.35 3.25
C SER A 73 -27.55 5.74 3.01
N HIS A 74 -26.61 5.12 3.75
CA HIS A 74 -25.19 5.37 3.61
C HIS A 74 -24.48 4.45 2.60
N SER A 75 -25.17 3.43 2.07
CA SER A 75 -24.69 2.64 0.94
C SER A 75 -24.79 3.43 -0.37
N ALA A 76 -24.14 4.58 -0.42
CA ALA A 76 -24.25 5.62 -1.45
C ALA A 76 -22.92 5.88 -2.20
N GLY A 77 -21.98 4.95 -2.12
CA GLY A 77 -20.71 5.04 -2.83
C GLY A 77 -20.88 5.02 -4.35
N SER A 78 -19.91 5.61 -5.07
CA SER A 78 -19.97 5.72 -6.54
C SER A 78 -18.57 5.65 -7.18
N GLY A 79 -18.51 5.68 -8.50
CA GLY A 79 -17.28 5.61 -9.29
C GLY A 79 -16.74 4.19 -9.39
N ASP A 80 -15.41 4.05 -9.47
CA ASP A 80 -14.74 2.76 -9.44
C ASP A 80 -14.91 2.08 -8.07
N TYR A 81 -14.73 0.77 -8.04
CA TYR A 81 -14.69 -0.03 -6.82
C TYR A 81 -13.27 -0.45 -6.44
N PHE A 82 -13.07 -0.79 -5.18
CA PHE A 82 -11.82 -1.33 -4.68
C PHE A 82 -11.61 -2.77 -5.17
N ASP A 83 -10.34 -3.15 -5.34
CA ASP A 83 -9.94 -4.53 -5.63
C ASP A 83 -10.19 -5.47 -4.44
N GLU A 84 -10.15 -6.76 -4.71
CA GLU A 84 -10.45 -7.79 -3.70
C GLU A 84 -9.45 -7.77 -2.54
N GLU A 85 -8.16 -7.49 -2.78
CA GLU A 85 -7.13 -7.40 -1.74
C GLU A 85 -7.46 -6.27 -0.76
N THR A 86 -7.83 -5.10 -1.27
CA THR A 86 -8.22 -3.93 -0.46
C THR A 86 -9.47 -4.21 0.37
N VAL A 87 -10.49 -4.83 -0.23
CA VAL A 87 -11.75 -5.12 0.48
C VAL A 87 -11.53 -6.20 1.55
N ARG A 88 -10.77 -7.25 1.26
CA ARG A 88 -10.37 -8.26 2.26
C ARG A 88 -9.63 -7.62 3.44
N ALA A 89 -8.70 -6.69 3.15
CA ALA A 89 -7.98 -5.94 4.16
C ALA A 89 -8.93 -5.09 5.02
N ALA A 90 -9.90 -4.42 4.40
CA ALA A 90 -10.92 -3.62 5.11
C ALA A 90 -11.79 -4.48 6.05
N ILE A 91 -12.27 -5.64 5.57
CA ILE A 91 -13.02 -6.59 6.40
C ILE A 91 -12.18 -7.06 7.59
N LEU A 92 -10.92 -7.41 7.34
CA LEU A 92 -10.00 -7.87 8.38
C LEU A 92 -9.74 -6.78 9.44
N CYS A 93 -9.57 -5.53 9.03
CA CYS A 93 -9.40 -4.39 9.94
C CYS A 93 -10.66 -4.16 10.77
N ARG A 94 -11.86 -4.22 10.14
CA ARG A 94 -13.12 -4.09 10.87
C ARG A 94 -13.34 -5.20 11.87
N LEU A 95 -13.13 -6.44 11.45
CA LEU A 95 -13.17 -7.61 12.30
C LEU A 95 -12.24 -7.45 13.51
N ASN A 96 -11.01 -7.04 13.28
CA ASN A 96 -10.02 -6.89 14.35
C ASN A 96 -10.43 -5.81 15.36
N SER A 97 -10.86 -4.64 14.88
CA SER A 97 -11.32 -3.53 15.75
C SER A 97 -12.51 -3.93 16.60
N LEU A 98 -13.52 -4.62 16.03
CA LEU A 98 -14.69 -5.07 16.75
C LEU A 98 -14.38 -6.22 17.72
N SER A 99 -13.40 -7.07 17.41
CA SER A 99 -12.95 -8.18 18.25
C SER A 99 -12.29 -7.73 19.56
N LEU A 100 -11.93 -6.47 19.70
CA LEU A 100 -11.44 -5.89 20.96
C LEU A 100 -12.52 -5.79 22.05
N GLY A 101 -13.80 -6.05 21.71
CA GLY A 101 -14.92 -6.01 22.67
C GLY A 101 -15.20 -4.61 23.21
N LYS A 102 -15.00 -3.55 22.40
CA LYS A 102 -15.22 -2.15 22.78
C LYS A 102 -16.39 -1.48 22.06
N SER A 103 -17.12 -2.23 21.22
CA SER A 103 -18.20 -1.69 20.37
C SER A 103 -19.60 -2.18 20.74
N GLY A 104 -19.73 -3.13 21.64
CA GLY A 104 -21.03 -3.68 22.06
C GLY A 104 -21.81 -4.37 20.93
N VAL A 105 -21.12 -5.03 19.99
CA VAL A 105 -21.71 -5.79 18.88
C VAL A 105 -21.96 -7.25 19.30
N HIS A 106 -22.95 -7.89 18.69
CA HIS A 106 -23.19 -9.31 18.89
C HIS A 106 -22.15 -10.16 18.15
N ILE A 107 -21.80 -11.31 18.71
CA ILE A 107 -20.75 -12.19 18.16
C ILE A 107 -21.04 -12.66 16.73
N GLU A 108 -22.32 -12.77 16.33
CA GLU A 108 -22.73 -13.19 14.98
C GLU A 108 -22.21 -12.25 13.89
N ALA A 109 -22.14 -10.94 14.14
CA ALA A 109 -21.61 -9.98 13.18
C ALA A 109 -20.13 -10.24 12.90
N ILE A 110 -19.36 -10.53 13.93
CA ILE A 110 -17.93 -10.82 13.84
C ILE A 110 -17.68 -12.18 13.18
N GLN A 111 -18.50 -13.19 13.53
CA GLN A 111 -18.43 -14.51 12.91
C GLN A 111 -18.71 -14.43 11.41
N LEU A 112 -19.74 -13.70 11.00
CA LEU A 112 -20.07 -13.55 9.58
C LEU A 112 -18.96 -12.84 8.79
N MET A 113 -18.26 -11.86 9.39
CA MET A 113 -17.06 -11.27 8.75
C MET A 113 -15.92 -12.28 8.59
N CYS A 114 -15.69 -13.15 9.58
CA CYS A 114 -14.76 -14.27 9.43
C CYS A 114 -15.17 -15.19 8.27
N ASP A 115 -16.46 -15.51 8.18
CA ASP A 115 -16.98 -16.39 7.14
C ASP A 115 -16.85 -15.76 5.75
N LEU A 116 -17.06 -14.43 5.59
CA LEU A 116 -16.79 -13.73 4.32
C LEU A 116 -15.33 -13.90 3.90
N LEU A 117 -14.38 -13.68 4.82
CA LEU A 117 -12.95 -13.84 4.54
C LEU A 117 -12.60 -15.28 4.17
N ASN A 118 -13.11 -16.25 4.93
CA ASN A 118 -12.80 -17.67 4.78
C ASN A 118 -13.41 -18.29 3.51
N HIS A 119 -14.57 -17.80 3.07
CA HIS A 119 -15.21 -18.19 1.81
C HIS A 119 -14.78 -17.35 0.62
N GLN A 120 -13.87 -16.36 0.80
CA GLN A 120 -13.43 -15.43 -0.23
C GLN A 120 -14.60 -14.70 -0.90
N ILE A 121 -15.57 -14.27 -0.11
CA ILE A 121 -16.70 -13.46 -0.54
C ILE A 121 -16.32 -11.98 -0.34
N THR A 122 -16.21 -11.24 -1.42
CA THR A 122 -15.71 -9.86 -1.40
C THR A 122 -16.85 -8.87 -1.69
N PRO A 123 -17.32 -8.10 -0.70
CA PRO A 123 -18.30 -7.04 -0.90
C PRO A 123 -17.91 -6.05 -2.00
N LEU A 124 -18.88 -5.59 -2.78
CA LEU A 124 -18.70 -4.49 -3.71
C LEU A 124 -18.64 -3.17 -2.94
N ILE A 125 -17.46 -2.57 -2.83
CA ILE A 125 -17.22 -1.29 -2.13
C ILE A 125 -16.65 -0.27 -3.11
N PHE A 126 -17.30 0.90 -3.20
CA PHE A 126 -16.89 1.97 -4.10
C PHE A 126 -15.82 2.87 -3.49
N LYS A 127 -14.98 3.45 -4.36
CA LYS A 127 -13.88 4.33 -3.94
C LYS A 127 -14.35 5.69 -3.43
N HIS A 128 -15.41 6.26 -4.01
CA HIS A 128 -15.93 7.56 -3.61
C HIS A 128 -17.04 7.45 -2.56
N GLY A 129 -17.05 8.40 -1.62
CA GLY A 129 -18.04 8.52 -0.55
C GLY A 129 -17.47 8.71 0.84
N GLY A 130 -16.26 8.23 1.10
CA GLY A 130 -15.59 8.42 2.39
C GLY A 130 -14.95 9.79 2.49
N VAL A 131 -15.27 10.53 3.56
CA VAL A 131 -14.68 11.84 3.86
C VAL A 131 -13.80 11.80 5.12
N GLY A 132 -13.77 10.67 5.81
CA GLY A 132 -13.01 10.51 7.05
C GLY A 132 -13.58 11.28 8.24
N ALA A 133 -14.86 11.62 8.21
CA ALA A 133 -15.54 12.37 9.26
C ALA A 133 -15.97 11.49 10.45
N SER A 134 -16.48 10.29 10.14
CA SER A 134 -16.74 9.22 11.13
C SER A 134 -16.02 7.95 10.67
N GLY A 135 -14.79 8.11 10.21
CA GLY A 135 -14.05 7.11 9.48
C GLY A 135 -14.63 6.90 8.08
N ASP A 136 -14.79 5.66 7.69
CA ASP A 136 -15.15 5.20 6.36
C ASP A 136 -16.65 4.87 6.23
N LEU A 137 -17.53 5.74 6.72
CA LEU A 137 -18.98 5.46 6.83
C LEU A 137 -19.59 4.86 5.57
N VAL A 138 -19.40 5.49 4.42
CA VAL A 138 -20.00 5.05 3.16
C VAL A 138 -19.44 3.71 2.70
N GLN A 139 -18.13 3.53 2.77
CA GLN A 139 -17.51 2.27 2.37
C GLN A 139 -17.89 1.13 3.32
N LEU A 140 -17.91 1.38 4.63
CA LEU A 140 -18.33 0.38 5.62
C LEU A 140 -19.84 0.11 5.57
N ALA A 141 -20.66 1.06 5.10
CA ALA A 141 -22.08 0.82 4.82
C ALA A 141 -22.27 -0.26 3.75
N HIS A 142 -21.44 -0.27 2.69
CA HIS A 142 -21.47 -1.35 1.70
C HIS A 142 -21.09 -2.70 2.29
N LEU A 143 -20.12 -2.76 3.23
CA LEU A 143 -19.82 -3.97 3.96
C LEU A 143 -21.03 -4.40 4.82
N ALA A 144 -21.61 -3.47 5.60
CA ALA A 144 -22.77 -3.74 6.44
C ALA A 144 -23.99 -4.20 5.62
N LEU A 145 -24.19 -3.63 4.43
CA LEU A 145 -25.24 -4.02 3.48
C LEU A 145 -25.11 -5.51 3.09
N VAL A 146 -23.89 -5.95 2.80
CA VAL A 146 -23.62 -7.38 2.51
C VAL A 146 -23.87 -8.26 3.74
N LEU A 147 -23.49 -7.83 4.94
CA LEU A 147 -23.74 -8.59 6.15
C LEU A 147 -25.24 -8.83 6.41
N ILE A 148 -26.10 -7.86 6.07
CA ILE A 148 -27.56 -8.04 6.16
C ILE A 148 -28.18 -8.77 4.94
N GLY A 149 -27.34 -9.32 4.03
CA GLY A 149 -27.79 -10.11 2.89
C GLY A 149 -28.21 -9.31 1.65
N GLU A 150 -28.00 -7.99 1.67
CA GLU A 150 -28.34 -7.08 0.57
C GLU A 150 -27.09 -6.70 -0.26
N GLY A 151 -27.28 -5.96 -1.36
CA GLY A 151 -26.18 -5.51 -2.22
C GLY A 151 -25.54 -6.63 -3.03
N GLU A 152 -24.27 -6.44 -3.41
CA GLU A 152 -23.55 -7.32 -4.32
C GLU A 152 -22.15 -7.67 -3.80
N VAL A 153 -21.66 -8.82 -4.24
CA VAL A 153 -20.33 -9.32 -3.90
C VAL A 153 -19.61 -9.84 -5.15
N PHE A 154 -18.26 -9.85 -5.11
CA PHE A 154 -17.45 -10.69 -5.99
C PHE A 154 -17.28 -12.07 -5.34
N TYR A 155 -17.61 -13.11 -6.08
CA TYR A 155 -17.42 -14.49 -5.69
C TYR A 155 -17.03 -15.34 -6.89
N GLN A 156 -15.91 -16.06 -6.78
CA GLN A 156 -15.34 -16.85 -7.87
C GLN A 156 -15.14 -16.02 -9.17
N GLY A 157 -14.61 -14.80 -9.02
CA GLY A 157 -14.33 -13.89 -10.13
C GLY A 157 -15.55 -13.26 -10.81
N LYS A 158 -16.75 -13.41 -10.22
CA LYS A 158 -18.01 -12.86 -10.77
C LYS A 158 -18.71 -11.97 -9.77
N ARG A 159 -19.25 -10.85 -10.25
CA ARG A 159 -20.15 -9.99 -9.50
C ARG A 159 -21.55 -10.61 -9.43
N ARG A 160 -22.11 -10.75 -8.22
CA ARG A 160 -23.36 -11.46 -7.95
C ARG A 160 -24.14 -10.81 -6.80
N PRO A 161 -25.50 -10.95 -6.75
CA PRO A 161 -26.29 -10.57 -5.58
C PRO A 161 -25.82 -11.33 -4.34
N THR A 162 -25.73 -10.64 -3.21
CA THR A 162 -25.30 -11.22 -1.91
C THR A 162 -26.19 -12.40 -1.48
N ALA A 163 -27.51 -12.24 -1.60
CA ALA A 163 -28.49 -13.26 -1.21
C ALA A 163 -28.25 -14.61 -1.93
N ASP A 164 -27.93 -14.55 -3.24
CA ASP A 164 -27.67 -15.76 -4.04
C ASP A 164 -26.41 -16.49 -3.60
N VAL A 165 -25.35 -15.72 -3.29
CA VAL A 165 -24.08 -16.30 -2.83
C VAL A 165 -24.23 -16.88 -1.43
N PHE A 166 -24.91 -16.16 -0.51
CA PHE A 166 -25.18 -16.67 0.85
C PHE A 166 -25.97 -17.96 0.81
N ALA A 167 -27.05 -18.04 0.01
CA ALA A 167 -27.83 -19.26 -0.17
C ALA A 167 -26.97 -20.42 -0.72
N GLN A 168 -26.07 -20.14 -1.66
CA GLN A 168 -25.17 -21.15 -2.25
C GLN A 168 -24.18 -21.73 -1.23
N VAL A 169 -23.60 -20.90 -0.34
CA VAL A 169 -22.57 -21.32 0.62
C VAL A 169 -23.12 -21.65 2.01
N GLY A 170 -24.44 -21.51 2.21
CA GLY A 170 -25.11 -21.84 3.47
C GLY A 170 -24.96 -20.76 4.57
N LEU A 171 -24.61 -19.52 4.21
CA LEU A 171 -24.55 -18.39 5.13
C LEU A 171 -25.94 -17.77 5.32
N LYS A 172 -26.16 -17.18 6.49
CA LYS A 172 -27.40 -16.47 6.81
C LYS A 172 -27.12 -14.98 6.97
N PRO A 173 -28.01 -14.10 6.45
CA PRO A 173 -27.94 -12.68 6.71
C PRO A 173 -27.96 -12.37 8.20
N LEU A 174 -27.18 -11.38 8.62
CA LEU A 174 -27.14 -10.89 9.99
C LEU A 174 -28.48 -10.26 10.38
N GLN A 175 -28.99 -10.62 11.54
CA GLN A 175 -30.08 -9.90 12.19
C GLN A 175 -29.47 -8.82 13.08
N ILE A 176 -29.78 -7.57 12.80
CA ILE A 176 -29.21 -6.42 13.53
C ILE A 176 -29.75 -6.39 14.98
N HIS A 177 -28.86 -6.14 15.91
CA HIS A 177 -29.14 -5.93 17.33
C HIS A 177 -28.69 -4.54 17.79
N LEU A 178 -29.40 -3.95 18.78
CA LEU A 178 -29.02 -2.68 19.43
C LEU A 178 -28.51 -1.61 18.43
N ARG A 179 -27.21 -1.28 18.49
CA ARG A 179 -26.53 -0.26 17.69
C ARG A 179 -25.64 -0.82 16.56
N GLU A 180 -25.86 -2.04 16.15
CA GLU A 180 -24.95 -2.72 15.21
C GLU A 180 -24.84 -2.02 13.86
N GLY A 181 -25.91 -1.40 13.35
CA GLY A 181 -25.85 -0.59 12.15
C GLY A 181 -24.75 0.47 12.23
N LEU A 182 -24.71 1.23 13.34
CA LEU A 182 -23.64 2.21 13.57
C LEU A 182 -22.30 1.52 13.79
N SER A 183 -22.22 0.51 14.65
CA SER A 183 -20.95 -0.16 14.99
C SER A 183 -20.28 -0.85 13.80
N LEU A 184 -21.02 -1.27 12.79
CA LEU A 184 -20.48 -1.87 11.58
C LEU A 184 -19.86 -0.83 10.65
N MET A 185 -20.29 0.45 10.73
CA MET A 185 -19.95 1.50 9.78
C MET A 185 -18.99 2.56 10.36
N ASN A 186 -18.97 2.77 11.65
CA ASN A 186 -18.23 3.84 12.31
C ASN A 186 -16.79 3.42 12.63
N GLY A 187 -15.82 3.92 11.87
CA GLY A 187 -14.40 3.61 12.08
C GLY A 187 -13.55 3.70 10.82
N THR A 188 -12.24 3.49 10.98
CA THR A 188 -11.17 3.75 10.02
C THR A 188 -10.75 2.51 9.20
N SER A 189 -11.56 1.46 9.19
CA SER A 189 -11.12 0.12 8.75
C SER A 189 -10.79 0.02 7.26
N VAL A 190 -11.42 0.82 6.39
CA VAL A 190 -11.14 0.79 4.95
C VAL A 190 -9.85 1.53 4.65
N MET A 191 -9.68 2.74 5.17
CA MET A 191 -8.43 3.48 5.00
C MET A 191 -7.24 2.73 5.61
N THR A 192 -7.40 2.07 6.76
CA THR A 192 -6.37 1.27 7.41
C THR A 192 -6.04 0.00 6.63
N GLY A 193 -7.05 -0.69 6.11
CA GLY A 193 -6.87 -1.87 5.25
C GLY A 193 -6.09 -1.51 3.98
N LEU A 194 -6.50 -0.44 3.30
CA LEU A 194 -5.80 0.04 2.11
C LEU A 194 -4.39 0.54 2.43
N ALA A 195 -4.18 1.16 3.61
CA ALA A 195 -2.84 1.54 4.07
C ALA A 195 -1.94 0.31 4.26
N GLY A 196 -2.46 -0.77 4.82
CA GLY A 196 -1.73 -2.04 4.95
C GLY A 196 -1.35 -2.64 3.58
N VAL A 197 -2.25 -2.61 2.60
CA VAL A 197 -1.99 -3.04 1.22
C VAL A 197 -0.92 -2.15 0.57
N ASN A 198 -1.05 -0.83 0.70
CA ASN A 198 -0.09 0.12 0.17
C ASN A 198 1.31 -0.08 0.76
N LEU A 199 1.38 -0.33 2.06
CA LEU A 199 2.63 -0.61 2.76
C LEU A 199 3.31 -1.88 2.23
N HIS A 200 2.56 -2.96 1.98
CA HIS A 200 3.08 -4.19 1.39
C HIS A 200 3.75 -3.93 0.04
N TYR A 201 3.10 -3.19 -0.82
CA TYR A 201 3.65 -2.85 -2.12
C TYR A 201 4.79 -1.82 -2.05
N ALA A 202 4.78 -0.91 -1.07
CA ALA A 202 5.88 0.04 -0.84
C ALA A 202 7.18 -0.68 -0.44
N HIS A 203 7.12 -1.71 0.40
CA HIS A 203 8.27 -2.56 0.71
C HIS A 203 8.82 -3.24 -0.55
N LYS A 204 7.97 -3.80 -1.40
CA LYS A 204 8.39 -4.41 -2.67
C LYS A 204 9.07 -3.40 -3.59
N LEU A 205 8.48 -2.21 -3.76
CA LEU A 205 9.05 -1.15 -4.59
C LEU A 205 10.43 -0.73 -4.08
N LEU A 206 10.59 -0.53 -2.78
CA LEU A 206 11.88 -0.16 -2.20
C LEU A 206 12.95 -1.23 -2.51
N LEU A 207 12.65 -2.50 -2.27
CA LEU A 207 13.62 -3.59 -2.51
C LEU A 207 13.99 -3.70 -4.00
N TRP A 208 13.01 -3.60 -4.90
CA TRP A 208 13.28 -3.62 -6.34
C TRP A 208 14.13 -2.43 -6.77
N THR A 209 13.85 -1.24 -6.25
CA THR A 209 14.63 -0.03 -6.55
C THR A 209 16.08 -0.18 -6.07
N VAL A 210 16.30 -0.77 -4.89
CA VAL A 210 17.68 -1.06 -4.43
C VAL A 210 18.36 -2.05 -5.35
N LYS A 211 17.69 -3.15 -5.75
CA LYS A 211 18.26 -4.14 -6.68
C LYS A 211 18.61 -3.53 -8.04
N PHE A 212 17.73 -2.70 -8.61
CA PHE A 212 17.96 -2.07 -9.91
C PHE A 212 19.06 -1.00 -9.84
N SER A 213 19.02 -0.15 -8.83
CA SER A 213 20.10 0.81 -8.58
C SER A 213 21.46 0.12 -8.40
N THR A 214 21.48 -1.03 -7.73
CA THR A 214 22.68 -1.85 -7.55
C THR A 214 23.17 -2.43 -8.88
N ALA A 215 22.26 -3.01 -9.68
CA ALA A 215 22.59 -3.54 -11.00
C ALA A 215 23.13 -2.47 -11.96
N ILE A 216 22.57 -1.25 -11.93
CA ILE A 216 23.08 -0.15 -12.75
C ILE A 216 24.49 0.24 -12.32
N ASN A 217 24.77 0.35 -11.01
CA ASN A 217 26.11 0.62 -10.50
C ASN A 217 27.11 -0.47 -10.95
N GLU A 218 26.66 -1.73 -10.98
CA GLU A 218 27.43 -2.87 -11.47
C GLU A 218 27.71 -2.76 -13.00
N LEU A 219 26.67 -2.46 -13.80
CA LEU A 219 26.80 -2.31 -15.26
C LEU A 219 27.83 -1.24 -15.65
N VAL A 220 27.80 -0.10 -14.98
CA VAL A 220 28.66 1.04 -15.29
C VAL A 220 30.00 0.99 -14.58
N GLN A 221 30.27 -0.08 -13.84
CA GLN A 221 31.51 -0.27 -13.10
C GLN A 221 31.82 0.90 -12.14
N SER A 222 30.81 1.32 -11.36
CA SER A 222 31.00 2.42 -10.42
C SER A 222 31.94 2.04 -9.28
N TYR A 223 32.52 3.05 -8.60
CA TYR A 223 33.34 2.83 -7.42
C TYR A 223 32.50 2.35 -6.22
N ASP A 224 33.01 1.41 -5.44
CA ASP A 224 32.35 0.78 -4.30
C ASP A 224 32.27 1.68 -3.06
N ASP A 225 33.03 2.77 -3.00
CA ASP A 225 33.01 3.73 -1.91
C ASP A 225 31.65 4.42 -1.71
N HIS A 226 30.80 4.50 -2.75
CA HIS A 226 29.46 5.10 -2.66
C HIS A 226 28.55 4.39 -1.64
N PHE A 227 28.70 3.10 -1.49
CA PHE A 227 27.94 2.25 -0.57
C PHE A 227 28.81 1.63 0.55
N SER A 228 30.04 2.11 0.72
CA SER A 228 30.93 1.65 1.80
C SER A 228 30.35 1.91 3.19
N ALA A 229 30.74 1.08 4.14
CA ALA A 229 30.32 1.23 5.53
C ALA A 229 30.88 2.52 6.15
N GLU A 230 32.11 2.84 5.83
CA GLU A 230 32.84 4.02 6.33
C GLU A 230 32.13 5.32 5.95
N LEU A 231 31.78 5.48 4.68
CA LEU A 231 31.07 6.66 4.19
C LEU A 231 29.66 6.78 4.84
N ASN A 232 28.91 5.70 4.83
CA ASN A 232 27.48 5.73 5.21
C ASN A 232 27.29 5.75 6.73
N ASN A 233 28.22 5.21 7.53
CA ASN A 233 28.19 5.28 8.98
C ASN A 233 28.58 6.67 9.53
N ALA A 234 29.17 7.55 8.72
CA ALA A 234 29.45 8.92 9.11
C ALA A 234 28.17 9.74 9.34
N LYS A 235 27.01 9.28 8.81
CA LYS A 235 25.68 9.87 9.09
C LYS A 235 24.87 8.97 10.02
N GLN A 236 24.00 9.58 10.83
CA GLN A 236 23.26 8.85 11.89
C GLN A 236 21.93 8.23 11.41
N HIS A 237 21.50 8.49 10.17
CA HIS A 237 20.24 7.97 9.62
C HIS A 237 20.29 6.46 9.42
N ASN A 238 19.37 5.73 10.07
CA ASN A 238 19.34 4.26 10.01
C ASN A 238 19.07 3.77 8.59
N GLY A 239 18.06 4.31 7.91
CA GLY A 239 17.71 3.88 6.57
C GLY A 239 18.85 4.04 5.56
N GLN A 240 19.68 5.09 5.67
CA GLN A 240 20.85 5.23 4.79
C GLN A 240 21.85 4.08 5.00
N LYS A 241 22.10 3.69 6.24
CA LYS A 241 23.01 2.59 6.59
C LYS A 241 22.49 1.26 6.09
N GLU A 242 21.19 1.01 6.27
CA GLU A 242 20.52 -0.21 5.80
C GLU A 242 20.53 -0.33 4.27
N ILE A 243 20.20 0.74 3.54
CA ILE A 243 20.28 0.73 2.07
C ILE A 243 21.71 0.48 1.58
N ALA A 244 22.70 1.14 2.15
CA ALA A 244 24.10 0.90 1.81
C ALA A 244 24.53 -0.55 2.12
N ASN A 245 24.04 -1.12 3.23
CA ASN A 245 24.28 -2.52 3.59
C ASN A 245 23.64 -3.50 2.59
N LEU A 246 22.40 -3.25 2.19
CA LEU A 246 21.74 -4.05 1.16
C LEU A 246 22.50 -4.00 -0.17
N MET A 247 22.95 -2.81 -0.61
CA MET A 247 23.75 -2.68 -1.84
C MET A 247 25.03 -3.49 -1.77
N ARG A 248 25.78 -3.41 -0.65
CA ARG A 248 27.00 -4.23 -0.44
C ARG A 248 26.70 -5.73 -0.48
N THR A 249 25.60 -6.14 0.17
CA THR A 249 25.17 -7.55 0.18
C THR A 249 24.84 -8.04 -1.23
N PHE A 250 24.15 -7.22 -2.02
CA PHE A 250 23.77 -7.58 -3.39
C PHE A 250 24.97 -7.61 -4.35
N LEU A 251 26.03 -6.89 -4.06
CA LEU A 251 27.26 -6.81 -4.86
C LEU A 251 28.38 -7.72 -4.38
N ALA A 252 28.19 -8.51 -3.32
CA ALA A 252 29.26 -9.22 -2.63
C ALA A 252 30.14 -10.11 -3.54
N ASP A 253 29.54 -10.71 -4.58
CA ASP A 253 30.22 -11.58 -5.56
C ASP A 253 30.35 -10.95 -6.97
N SER A 254 30.06 -9.65 -7.10
CA SER A 254 30.22 -8.93 -8.37
C SER A 254 31.68 -8.78 -8.77
N LYS A 255 31.98 -9.00 -10.05
CA LYS A 255 33.30 -8.77 -10.63
C LYS A 255 33.40 -7.38 -11.31
N ARG A 256 32.33 -6.55 -11.23
CA ARG A 256 32.23 -5.28 -11.96
C ARG A 256 32.33 -4.05 -11.08
N THR A 257 32.37 -4.19 -9.76
CA THR A 257 32.66 -3.06 -8.87
C THR A 257 34.15 -2.72 -8.88
N ARG A 258 34.45 -1.42 -8.89
CA ARG A 258 35.85 -0.92 -8.90
C ARG A 258 36.21 -0.26 -7.57
N LYS A 259 37.45 -0.41 -7.16
CA LYS A 259 38.01 0.33 -6.04
C LYS A 259 38.70 1.59 -6.53
N ARG A 260 38.37 2.70 -5.94
CA ARG A 260 38.96 4.00 -6.28
C ARG A 260 40.50 3.99 -6.12
N ALA A 261 40.99 3.29 -5.10
CA ALA A 261 42.40 3.16 -4.83
C ALA A 261 43.19 2.54 -6.01
N ASP A 262 42.59 1.59 -6.73
CA ASP A 262 43.24 0.87 -7.83
C ASP A 262 43.28 1.70 -9.14
N HIS A 263 42.50 2.78 -9.21
CA HIS A 263 42.36 3.58 -10.43
C HIS A 263 42.79 5.04 -10.29
N LEU A 264 42.48 5.70 -9.19
CA LEU A 264 42.68 7.15 -9.00
C LEU A 264 43.77 7.51 -7.98
N TYR A 265 44.25 6.54 -7.19
CA TYR A 265 45.28 6.78 -6.16
C TYR A 265 46.61 6.14 -6.56
N THR A 266 46.76 5.75 -7.83
CA THR A 266 47.96 5.12 -8.36
C THR A 266 48.75 6.12 -9.24
N GLY A 267 50.02 6.38 -8.90
CA GLY A 267 50.91 7.21 -9.70
C GLY A 267 50.72 8.74 -9.54
N GLU A 268 51.47 9.51 -10.32
CA GLU A 268 51.33 10.96 -10.42
C GLU A 268 50.44 11.33 -11.61
N HIS A 269 49.41 12.09 -11.38
CA HIS A 269 48.50 12.58 -12.41
C HIS A 269 48.92 14.00 -12.80
N GLN A 270 49.35 14.17 -14.04
CA GLN A 270 49.79 15.48 -14.60
C GLN A 270 48.76 16.04 -15.61
N GLU A 271 47.69 15.30 -15.87
CA GLU A 271 46.66 15.71 -16.83
C GLU A 271 45.79 16.84 -16.26
N THR A 272 45.48 17.83 -17.11
CA THR A 272 44.52 18.89 -16.79
C THR A 272 43.07 18.38 -16.78
N VAL A 273 42.79 17.34 -17.57
CA VAL A 273 41.46 16.69 -17.64
C VAL A 273 41.68 15.19 -17.50
N PHE A 274 41.11 14.63 -16.43
CA PHE A 274 41.16 13.19 -16.16
C PHE A 274 40.32 12.41 -17.17
N LYS A 275 40.85 11.31 -17.67
CA LYS A 275 40.10 10.36 -18.52
C LYS A 275 39.16 9.48 -17.71
N GLU A 276 39.58 9.07 -16.52
CA GLU A 276 38.78 8.30 -15.59
C GLU A 276 37.74 9.19 -14.92
N LYS A 277 36.53 8.66 -14.78
CA LYS A 277 35.43 9.34 -14.09
C LYS A 277 35.75 9.48 -12.59
N VAL A 278 35.87 10.73 -12.14
CA VAL A 278 36.18 11.00 -10.72
C VAL A 278 34.94 10.79 -9.82
N GLN A 279 33.76 11.13 -10.30
CA GLN A 279 32.50 10.98 -9.55
C GLN A 279 31.37 10.55 -10.47
N GLU A 280 30.52 9.64 -9.96
CA GLU A 280 29.28 9.26 -10.61
C GLU A 280 28.17 10.32 -10.44
N TYR A 281 27.14 10.25 -11.28
CA TYR A 281 25.92 11.07 -11.15
C TYR A 281 25.21 10.77 -9.82
N TYR A 282 24.43 11.71 -9.31
CA TYR A 282 23.72 11.58 -8.04
C TYR A 282 22.73 10.40 -8.04
N SER A 283 22.11 10.11 -9.19
CA SER A 283 21.22 8.95 -9.33
C SER A 283 21.93 7.59 -9.14
N LEU A 284 23.25 7.56 -9.18
CA LEU A 284 24.07 6.36 -8.94
C LEU A 284 24.71 6.40 -7.55
N ARG A 285 25.46 7.47 -7.23
CA ARG A 285 26.24 7.52 -5.99
C ARG A 285 25.45 7.92 -4.74
N CYS A 286 24.29 8.61 -4.89
CA CYS A 286 23.48 9.05 -3.76
C CYS A 286 22.29 8.12 -3.47
N VAL A 287 22.29 6.90 -3.99
CA VAL A 287 21.22 5.92 -3.75
C VAL A 287 21.00 5.67 -2.26
N PRO A 288 22.02 5.43 -1.40
CA PRO A 288 21.81 5.26 0.03
C PRO A 288 21.13 6.46 0.70
N GLN A 289 21.50 7.69 0.33
CA GLN A 289 20.92 8.91 0.89
C GLN A 289 19.47 9.14 0.43
N ILE A 290 19.15 8.80 -0.82
CA ILE A 290 17.82 8.97 -1.39
C ILE A 290 16.87 7.91 -0.83
N LEU A 291 17.25 6.63 -0.92
CA LEU A 291 16.39 5.52 -0.51
C LEU A 291 16.38 5.31 1.01
N GLY A 292 17.37 5.81 1.74
CA GLY A 292 17.38 5.79 3.19
C GLY A 292 16.20 6.56 3.80
N ALA A 293 15.89 7.73 3.25
CA ALA A 293 14.72 8.50 3.67
C ALA A 293 13.39 7.76 3.36
N VAL A 294 13.35 7.03 2.25
CA VAL A 294 12.19 6.17 1.89
C VAL A 294 12.05 5.02 2.89
N TYR A 295 13.16 4.34 3.21
CA TYR A 295 13.21 3.25 4.19
C TYR A 295 12.68 3.68 5.56
N ASP A 296 13.22 4.78 6.11
CA ASP A 296 12.81 5.29 7.43
C ASP A 296 11.34 5.70 7.44
N THR A 297 10.82 6.28 6.33
CA THR A 297 9.40 6.63 6.21
C THR A 297 8.51 5.39 6.18
N ILE A 298 8.86 4.36 5.40
CA ILE A 298 8.11 3.10 5.33
C ILE A 298 8.08 2.43 6.71
N ALA A 299 9.21 2.37 7.41
CA ALA A 299 9.29 1.79 8.75
C ALA A 299 8.42 2.55 9.78
N HIS A 300 8.40 3.89 9.71
CA HIS A 300 7.53 4.70 10.57
C HIS A 300 6.04 4.48 10.22
N THR A 301 5.69 4.49 8.94
CA THR A 301 4.32 4.22 8.48
C THR A 301 3.84 2.85 8.93
N GLN A 302 4.70 1.82 8.88
CA GLN A 302 4.35 0.48 9.35
C GLN A 302 3.94 0.49 10.82
N ARG A 303 4.69 1.17 11.67
CA ARG A 303 4.36 1.28 13.10
C ARG A 303 2.98 1.91 13.32
N ILE A 304 2.68 3.01 12.63
CA ILE A 304 1.39 3.70 12.76
C ILE A 304 0.24 2.84 12.24
N VAL A 305 0.43 2.16 11.11
CA VAL A 305 -0.58 1.22 10.57
C VAL A 305 -0.83 0.08 11.55
N GLU A 306 0.19 -0.49 12.17
CA GLU A 306 0.05 -1.55 13.18
C GLU A 306 -0.68 -1.05 14.45
N GLU A 307 -0.42 0.17 14.89
CA GLU A 307 -1.13 0.80 16.00
C GLU A 307 -2.63 0.96 15.67
N GLU A 308 -2.96 1.46 14.47
CA GLU A 308 -4.36 1.61 14.04
C GLU A 308 -5.06 0.26 13.84
N LEU A 309 -4.37 -0.74 13.26
CA LEU A 309 -4.87 -2.12 13.13
C LEU A 309 -5.30 -2.73 14.47
N ASN A 310 -4.68 -2.33 15.57
CA ASN A 310 -4.94 -2.85 16.92
C ASN A 310 -5.77 -1.90 17.78
N SER A 311 -6.43 -0.91 17.18
CA SER A 311 -7.21 0.11 17.87
C SER A 311 -8.72 -0.13 17.77
N ALA A 312 -9.43 0.25 18.83
CA ALA A 312 -10.87 0.37 18.82
C ALA A 312 -11.25 1.76 18.29
N ASN A 313 -11.66 1.80 17.03
CA ASN A 313 -11.93 3.03 16.29
C ASN A 313 -13.43 3.31 16.08
N ASP A 314 -14.24 3.08 17.11
CA ASP A 314 -15.69 3.29 17.13
C ASP A 314 -16.07 4.47 18.05
N ASN A 315 -17.33 4.87 18.06
CA ASN A 315 -17.98 5.79 18.99
C ASN A 315 -19.48 5.44 19.15
N PRO A 316 -19.94 5.26 20.39
CA PRO A 316 -19.20 5.30 21.65
C PRO A 316 -18.34 4.05 21.90
N ILE A 317 -17.35 4.20 22.78
CA ILE A 317 -16.53 3.11 23.31
C ILE A 317 -17.23 2.51 24.54
N ILE A 318 -17.38 1.20 24.54
CA ILE A 318 -17.96 0.43 25.61
C ILE A 318 -16.84 -0.11 26.50
N ASP A 319 -16.80 0.26 27.76
CA ASP A 319 -15.78 -0.22 28.69
C ASP A 319 -16.40 -1.00 29.86
N VAL A 320 -16.30 -2.32 29.77
CA VAL A 320 -16.80 -3.25 30.79
C VAL A 320 -16.01 -3.10 32.09
N SER A 321 -14.72 -2.79 32.03
CA SER A 321 -13.88 -2.72 33.24
C SER A 321 -14.23 -1.53 34.14
N THR A 322 -14.62 -0.42 33.55
CA THR A 322 -15.06 0.79 34.25
C THR A 322 -16.58 0.86 34.41
N GLN A 323 -17.32 -0.07 33.83
CA GLN A 323 -18.79 -0.05 33.79
C GLN A 323 -19.35 1.25 33.20
N GLN A 324 -18.73 1.76 32.15
CA GLN A 324 -19.08 3.04 31.52
C GLN A 324 -19.13 2.95 29.98
N VAL A 325 -19.78 3.93 29.39
CA VAL A 325 -19.82 4.19 27.94
C VAL A 325 -19.26 5.57 27.70
N TYR A 326 -18.19 5.65 26.88
CA TYR A 326 -17.47 6.89 26.60
C TYR A 326 -17.72 7.37 25.18
N HIS A 327 -18.05 8.64 25.04
CA HIS A 327 -18.30 9.27 23.74
C HIS A 327 -17.08 10.10 23.33
N GLY A 328 -16.61 9.91 22.08
CA GLY A 328 -15.43 10.57 21.56
C GLY A 328 -15.27 10.43 20.05
N GLY A 329 -14.04 10.61 19.58
CA GLY A 329 -13.70 10.67 18.14
C GLY A 329 -12.70 9.61 17.66
N ASN A 330 -12.66 8.41 18.24
CA ASN A 330 -11.71 7.38 17.85
C ASN A 330 -11.86 6.90 16.40
N PHE A 331 -12.93 7.27 15.74
CA PHE A 331 -13.18 7.06 14.32
C PHE A 331 -12.40 8.04 13.41
N HIS A 332 -11.71 9.03 13.97
CA HIS A 332 -11.02 10.05 13.19
C HIS A 332 -9.74 9.49 12.57
N GLY A 333 -9.57 9.64 11.26
CA GLY A 333 -8.54 8.95 10.48
C GLY A 333 -7.27 9.74 10.21
N ASP A 334 -6.95 10.78 10.99
CA ASP A 334 -5.80 11.68 10.74
C ASP A 334 -4.46 10.95 10.69
N TYR A 335 -4.25 9.97 11.57
CA TYR A 335 -3.01 9.18 11.56
C TYR A 335 -2.79 8.50 10.21
N ILE A 336 -3.79 7.79 9.70
CA ILE A 336 -3.68 7.08 8.42
C ILE A 336 -3.58 8.05 7.25
N SER A 337 -4.36 9.15 7.27
CA SER A 337 -4.32 10.18 6.23
C SER A 337 -2.92 10.76 6.06
N LEU A 338 -2.29 11.20 7.17
CA LEU A 338 -0.94 11.77 7.17
C LEU A 338 0.11 10.74 6.71
N GLU A 339 0.04 9.51 7.20
CA GLU A 339 0.99 8.46 6.82
C GLU A 339 0.88 8.09 5.34
N MET A 340 -0.33 8.05 4.78
CA MET A 340 -0.52 7.78 3.36
C MET A 340 0.05 8.91 2.48
N ASP A 341 -0.10 10.15 2.88
CA ASP A 341 0.52 11.26 2.14
C ASP A 341 2.06 11.23 2.20
N LYS A 342 2.64 10.93 3.36
CA LYS A 342 4.10 10.74 3.49
C LYS A 342 4.58 9.58 2.61
N LEU A 343 3.88 8.45 2.63
CA LEU A 343 4.20 7.28 1.80
C LEU A 343 4.10 7.64 0.31
N LYS A 344 3.06 8.33 -0.11
CA LYS A 344 2.87 8.81 -1.49
C LYS A 344 4.04 9.66 -1.97
N ILE A 345 4.53 10.59 -1.15
CA ILE A 345 5.67 11.46 -1.46
C ILE A 345 6.94 10.64 -1.67
N VAL A 346 7.25 9.69 -0.78
CA VAL A 346 8.49 8.91 -0.90
C VAL A 346 8.44 7.88 -2.03
N ILE A 347 7.26 7.33 -2.36
CA ILE A 347 7.11 6.46 -3.55
C ILE A 347 7.28 7.27 -4.84
N THR A 348 6.78 8.50 -4.89
CA THR A 348 7.06 9.40 -6.01
C THR A 348 8.59 9.66 -6.15
N ARG A 349 9.31 9.76 -5.02
CA ARG A 349 10.77 9.89 -5.06
C ARG A 349 11.46 8.65 -5.66
N ILE A 350 10.92 7.45 -5.44
CA ILE A 350 11.37 6.22 -6.12
C ILE A 350 11.22 6.37 -7.64
N THR A 351 10.06 6.77 -8.13
CA THR A 351 9.85 6.93 -9.59
C THR A 351 10.77 7.98 -10.20
N MET A 352 11.03 9.08 -9.49
CA MET A 352 11.98 10.11 -9.94
C MET A 352 13.40 9.56 -10.02
N LEU A 353 13.83 8.73 -9.08
CA LEU A 353 15.15 8.09 -9.12
C LEU A 353 15.25 7.13 -10.30
N ALA A 354 14.28 6.24 -10.46
CA ALA A 354 14.23 5.27 -11.55
C ALA A 354 14.23 5.96 -12.92
N GLU A 355 13.46 7.05 -13.09
CA GLU A 355 13.43 7.82 -14.33
C GLU A 355 14.78 8.47 -14.64
N ARG A 356 15.52 8.97 -13.63
CA ARG A 356 16.87 9.50 -13.82
C ARG A 356 17.88 8.40 -14.15
N GLN A 357 17.77 7.22 -13.56
CA GLN A 357 18.58 6.05 -13.89
C GLN A 357 18.29 5.54 -15.30
N LEU A 358 17.02 5.51 -15.72
CA LEU A 358 16.65 5.25 -17.12
C LEU A 358 17.28 6.24 -18.08
N ASN A 359 17.16 7.54 -17.82
CA ASN A 359 17.79 8.56 -18.65
C ASN A 359 19.31 8.38 -18.74
N TYR A 360 19.94 7.96 -17.65
CA TYR A 360 21.38 7.67 -17.64
C TYR A 360 21.71 6.51 -18.61
N LEU A 361 20.99 5.38 -18.52
CA LEU A 361 21.22 4.23 -19.39
C LEU A 361 20.93 4.52 -20.87
N LEU A 362 19.91 5.32 -21.15
CA LEU A 362 19.43 5.61 -22.51
C LEU A 362 20.22 6.68 -23.25
N ASN A 363 21.07 7.44 -22.54
CA ASN A 363 21.80 8.56 -23.12
C ASN A 363 23.30 8.27 -23.24
N PRO A 364 23.80 7.93 -24.45
CA PRO A 364 25.19 7.57 -24.68
C PRO A 364 26.17 8.71 -24.37
N LYS A 365 25.71 9.98 -24.38
CA LYS A 365 26.57 11.14 -24.07
C LYS A 365 26.96 11.24 -22.61
N ILE A 366 26.21 10.56 -21.70
CA ILE A 366 26.46 10.61 -20.27
C ILE A 366 26.95 9.28 -19.70
N ASN A 367 26.58 8.13 -20.30
CA ASN A 367 27.08 6.84 -19.86
C ASN A 367 28.33 6.37 -20.62
N GLU A 368 28.52 6.83 -21.87
CA GLU A 368 29.66 6.50 -22.75
C GLU A 368 29.90 4.99 -22.93
N LEU A 369 28.89 4.15 -22.66
CA LEU A 369 29.00 2.71 -22.60
C LEU A 369 27.98 1.99 -23.48
N LEU A 370 26.77 2.52 -23.55
CA LEU A 370 25.63 1.90 -24.21
C LEU A 370 25.24 2.67 -25.49
N PRO A 371 24.70 1.99 -26.51
CA PRO A 371 24.16 2.69 -27.68
C PRO A 371 22.95 3.56 -27.30
N PRO A 372 22.63 4.60 -28.09
CA PRO A 372 21.45 5.44 -27.85
C PRO A 372 20.19 4.59 -27.62
N PHE A 373 19.44 4.90 -26.57
CA PHE A 373 18.22 4.20 -26.18
C PHE A 373 18.39 2.68 -25.93
N VAL A 374 19.61 2.23 -25.59
CA VAL A 374 19.94 0.82 -25.41
C VAL A 374 19.46 -0.01 -26.63
N ASN A 375 19.70 0.51 -27.80
CA ASN A 375 19.23 -0.03 -29.07
C ASN A 375 20.19 -1.10 -29.60
N ALA A 376 19.74 -2.35 -29.71
CA ALA A 376 20.52 -3.48 -30.26
C ALA A 376 20.41 -3.59 -31.79
N GLY A 377 19.51 -2.84 -32.43
CA GLY A 377 19.28 -2.84 -33.86
C GLY A 377 20.10 -1.78 -34.62
N LYS A 378 19.70 -1.50 -35.84
CA LYS A 378 20.35 -0.50 -36.70
C LYS A 378 19.99 0.93 -36.25
N LEU A 379 20.99 1.71 -35.82
CA LEU A 379 20.79 3.10 -35.43
C LEU A 379 20.21 3.94 -36.55
N GLY A 380 19.24 4.79 -36.25
CA GLY A 380 18.50 5.61 -37.21
C GLY A 380 17.34 4.87 -37.91
N PHE A 381 17.26 3.56 -37.74
CA PHE A 381 16.17 2.71 -38.26
C PHE A 381 15.35 2.06 -37.17
N ASN A 382 16.01 1.54 -36.11
CA ASN A 382 15.37 1.02 -34.91
C ASN A 382 15.43 2.06 -33.79
N PHE A 383 14.44 2.02 -32.91
CA PHE A 383 14.24 3.01 -31.83
C PHE A 383 14.63 2.48 -30.44
N GLY A 384 14.77 1.14 -30.28
CA GLY A 384 15.11 0.53 -28.99
C GLY A 384 14.14 0.90 -27.87
N MET A 385 14.64 1.39 -26.74
CA MET A 385 13.85 1.75 -25.56
C MET A 385 13.31 3.21 -25.58
N GLN A 386 13.39 3.93 -26.69
CA GLN A 386 12.93 5.33 -26.76
C GLN A 386 11.44 5.46 -26.42
N GLY A 387 10.58 4.61 -26.98
CA GLY A 387 9.12 4.67 -26.75
C GLY A 387 8.73 4.44 -25.29
N VAL A 388 9.37 3.50 -24.61
CA VAL A 388 9.09 3.23 -23.19
C VAL A 388 9.64 4.31 -22.25
N GLN A 389 10.66 5.07 -22.67
CA GLN A 389 11.12 6.26 -21.93
C GLN A 389 10.01 7.31 -21.84
N PHE A 390 9.25 7.55 -22.91
CA PHE A 390 8.12 8.48 -22.87
C PHE A 390 7.06 8.04 -21.85
N THR A 391 6.76 6.75 -21.80
CA THR A 391 5.84 6.19 -20.79
C THR A 391 6.38 6.43 -19.38
N ALA A 392 7.64 6.11 -19.10
CA ALA A 392 8.23 6.32 -17.77
C ALA A 392 8.20 7.79 -17.35
N THR A 393 8.52 8.71 -18.25
CA THR A 393 8.51 10.16 -17.98
C THR A 393 7.09 10.67 -17.72
N SER A 394 6.10 10.26 -18.54
CA SER A 394 4.70 10.64 -18.38
C SER A 394 4.14 10.14 -17.05
N THR A 395 4.37 8.86 -16.72
CA THR A 395 3.90 8.24 -15.49
C THR A 395 4.56 8.88 -14.25
N THR A 396 5.85 9.23 -14.34
CA THR A 396 6.55 9.96 -13.26
C THR A 396 5.96 11.35 -13.04
N ALA A 397 5.63 12.07 -14.13
CA ALA A 397 5.00 13.39 -14.04
C ALA A 397 3.59 13.32 -13.40
N GLU A 398 2.81 12.26 -13.70
CA GLU A 398 1.54 12.00 -13.01
C GLU A 398 1.77 11.79 -11.51
N ASN A 399 2.75 10.97 -11.11
CA ASN A 399 3.08 10.76 -9.70
C ASN A 399 3.49 12.05 -8.97
N GLN A 400 4.27 12.91 -9.63
CA GLN A 400 4.62 14.24 -9.07
C GLN A 400 3.37 15.10 -8.82
N THR A 401 2.40 15.07 -9.72
CA THR A 401 1.12 15.78 -9.54
C THR A 401 0.29 15.17 -8.41
N LEU A 402 0.18 13.84 -8.36
CA LEU A 402 -0.58 13.12 -7.33
C LEU A 402 0.03 13.25 -5.92
N SER A 403 1.28 13.70 -5.81
CA SER A 403 1.98 13.88 -4.52
C SER A 403 1.50 15.07 -3.69
N ASN A 404 0.58 15.91 -4.21
CA ASN A 404 -0.05 16.94 -3.40
C ASN A 404 -0.75 16.29 -2.19
N PRO A 405 -0.52 16.81 -0.95
CA PRO A 405 -1.10 16.22 0.24
C PRO A 405 -2.62 16.30 0.24
N MET A 406 -3.29 15.19 0.51
CA MET A 406 -4.73 15.14 0.75
C MET A 406 -5.09 15.54 2.19
N TYR A 407 -4.21 15.28 3.12
CA TYR A 407 -4.35 15.57 4.56
C TYR A 407 -4.69 17.04 4.88
N VAL A 408 -4.22 17.97 4.04
CA VAL A 408 -4.51 19.41 4.22
C VAL A 408 -5.86 19.83 3.67
N HIS A 409 -6.68 18.90 3.13
CA HIS A 409 -8.02 19.17 2.63
C HIS A 409 -9.05 18.74 3.68
N SER A 410 -9.88 19.68 4.09
CA SER A 410 -11.01 19.43 5.00
C SER A 410 -12.21 20.22 4.52
N ILE A 411 -13.30 19.53 4.21
CA ILE A 411 -14.54 20.13 3.72
C ILE A 411 -15.64 19.79 4.73
N PRO A 412 -16.18 20.78 5.47
CA PRO A 412 -17.27 20.56 6.41
C PRO A 412 -18.50 19.92 5.76
N ASN A 413 -19.15 19.02 6.47
CA ASN A 413 -20.36 18.36 6.01
C ASN A 413 -21.26 17.94 7.19
N ASN A 414 -22.37 17.25 6.93
CA ASN A 414 -23.34 16.82 7.94
C ASN A 414 -23.87 18.01 8.78
N ASN A 415 -24.30 19.09 8.09
CA ASN A 415 -24.74 20.36 8.71
C ASN A 415 -23.70 20.93 9.68
N ASP A 416 -22.43 20.99 9.26
CA ASP A 416 -21.27 21.47 9.99
C ASP A 416 -20.97 20.74 11.32
N ASN A 417 -21.69 19.66 11.62
CA ASN A 417 -21.35 18.80 12.76
C ASN A 417 -19.98 18.11 12.59
N GLN A 418 -19.60 17.89 11.34
CA GLN A 418 -18.30 17.33 10.93
C GLN A 418 -17.49 18.44 10.25
N ASP A 419 -17.01 19.38 11.05
CA ASP A 419 -16.37 20.63 10.61
C ASP A 419 -14.87 20.47 10.28
N ILE A 420 -14.23 19.39 10.75
CA ILE A 420 -12.90 18.95 10.34
C ILE A 420 -12.90 17.46 10.04
N VAL A 421 -12.32 17.06 8.90
CA VAL A 421 -12.36 15.69 8.39
C VAL A 421 -11.00 15.28 7.86
N SER A 422 -10.67 13.98 7.98
CA SER A 422 -9.32 13.47 7.72
C SER A 422 -9.02 13.17 6.26
N MET A 423 -10.02 12.92 5.41
CA MET A 423 -9.87 12.45 4.02
C MET A 423 -8.96 11.21 3.88
N GLY A 424 -8.92 10.34 4.89
CA GLY A 424 -7.95 9.22 4.97
C GLY A 424 -8.07 8.21 3.84
N THR A 425 -9.31 7.83 3.45
CA THR A 425 -9.52 6.92 2.32
C THR A 425 -9.09 7.53 1.00
N ASN A 426 -9.28 8.85 0.81
CA ASN A 426 -8.80 9.55 -0.37
C ASN A 426 -7.27 9.58 -0.42
N ALA A 427 -6.61 9.88 0.69
CA ALA A 427 -5.15 9.85 0.80
C ALA A 427 -4.60 8.46 0.46
N ALA A 428 -5.18 7.40 1.03
CA ALA A 428 -4.79 6.03 0.78
C ALA A 428 -5.04 5.59 -0.68
N THR A 429 -6.14 6.01 -1.28
CA THR A 429 -6.49 5.72 -2.69
C THR A 429 -5.51 6.39 -3.67
N LEU A 430 -5.15 7.65 -3.43
CA LEU A 430 -4.13 8.34 -4.23
C LEU A 430 -2.75 7.69 -4.07
N THR A 431 -2.40 7.27 -2.86
CA THR A 431 -1.16 6.53 -2.60
C THR A 431 -1.13 5.20 -3.37
N HIS A 432 -2.26 4.48 -3.41
CA HIS A 432 -2.39 3.25 -4.18
C HIS A 432 -2.17 3.48 -5.69
N LYS A 433 -2.70 4.59 -6.23
CA LYS A 433 -2.44 4.97 -7.63
C LYS A 433 -0.97 5.26 -7.90
N VAL A 434 -0.32 6.03 -7.01
CA VAL A 434 1.13 6.33 -7.09
C VAL A 434 1.99 5.06 -7.04
N ILE A 435 1.63 4.09 -6.18
CA ILE A 435 2.29 2.79 -6.10
C ILE A 435 2.15 2.00 -7.41
N ASN A 436 0.95 1.96 -8.00
CA ASN A 436 0.71 1.26 -9.27
C ASN A 436 1.52 1.88 -10.42
N ASN A 437 1.62 3.20 -10.46
CA ASN A 437 2.45 3.94 -11.40
C ASN A 437 3.95 3.66 -11.17
N ALA A 438 4.39 3.56 -9.90
CA ALA A 438 5.78 3.23 -9.58
C ALA A 438 6.18 1.84 -10.11
N PHE A 439 5.32 0.83 -9.99
CA PHE A 439 5.58 -0.49 -10.58
C PHE A 439 5.71 -0.45 -12.10
N GLU A 440 4.97 0.44 -12.77
CA GLU A 440 5.09 0.60 -14.22
C GLU A 440 6.45 1.18 -14.61
N VAL A 441 6.91 2.22 -13.93
CA VAL A 441 8.23 2.81 -14.15
C VAL A 441 9.35 1.81 -13.86
N LEU A 442 9.25 1.07 -12.75
CA LEU A 442 10.23 0.03 -12.40
C LEU A 442 10.22 -1.16 -13.37
N ALA A 443 9.08 -1.51 -13.97
CA ALA A 443 9.02 -2.53 -15.02
C ALA A 443 9.79 -2.10 -16.27
N ILE A 444 9.67 -0.82 -16.66
CA ILE A 444 10.45 -0.23 -17.76
C ILE A 444 11.94 -0.27 -17.42
N GLU A 445 12.31 0.10 -16.20
CA GLU A 445 13.69 0.09 -15.73
C GLU A 445 14.29 -1.32 -15.76
N ALA A 446 13.56 -2.33 -15.25
CA ALA A 446 13.98 -3.74 -15.26
C ALA A 446 14.28 -4.25 -16.68
N ILE A 447 13.38 -3.98 -17.65
CA ILE A 447 13.56 -4.37 -19.04
C ILE A 447 14.77 -3.66 -19.65
N THR A 448 14.94 -2.38 -19.37
CA THR A 448 16.05 -1.58 -19.91
C THR A 448 17.40 -2.06 -19.36
N ILE A 449 17.48 -2.37 -18.05
CA ILE A 449 18.69 -2.92 -17.44
C ILE A 449 19.02 -4.30 -18.05
N ALA A 450 18.03 -5.18 -18.17
CA ALA A 450 18.23 -6.49 -18.78
C ALA A 450 18.71 -6.38 -20.24
N GLN A 451 18.16 -5.44 -21.01
CA GLN A 451 18.60 -5.16 -22.37
C GLN A 451 20.05 -4.67 -22.41
N ALA A 452 20.45 -3.83 -21.45
CA ALA A 452 21.82 -3.35 -21.31
C ALA A 452 22.80 -4.48 -20.97
N ILE A 453 22.41 -5.41 -20.08
CA ILE A 453 23.21 -6.61 -19.75
C ILE A 453 23.54 -7.42 -21.00
N ASP A 454 22.52 -7.66 -21.85
CA ASP A 454 22.70 -8.45 -23.08
C ASP A 454 23.62 -7.73 -24.08
N ILE A 455 23.47 -6.41 -24.27
CA ILE A 455 24.29 -5.61 -25.18
C ILE A 455 25.74 -5.61 -24.74
N LEU A 456 25.98 -5.49 -23.42
CA LEU A 456 27.34 -5.48 -22.85
C LEU A 456 27.97 -6.89 -22.79
N GLY A 457 27.15 -7.94 -22.88
CA GLY A 457 27.63 -9.34 -22.79
C GLY A 457 28.28 -9.66 -21.43
N CYS A 458 27.85 -9.00 -20.35
CA CYS A 458 28.55 -9.03 -19.07
C CYS A 458 27.89 -9.94 -18.01
N TYR A 459 26.97 -10.79 -18.39
CA TYR A 459 26.19 -11.64 -17.48
C TYR A 459 27.04 -12.43 -16.47
N ASP A 460 28.14 -13.09 -16.92
CA ASP A 460 29.00 -13.91 -16.06
C ASP A 460 29.84 -13.12 -15.03
N GLU A 461 29.88 -11.81 -15.18
CA GLU A 461 30.58 -10.89 -14.28
C GLU A 461 29.66 -10.29 -13.21
N LEU A 462 28.34 -10.41 -13.40
CA LEU A 462 27.33 -9.83 -12.51
C LEU A 462 27.21 -10.62 -11.21
N SER A 463 26.72 -9.93 -10.18
CA SER A 463 26.39 -10.55 -8.90
C SER A 463 25.27 -11.60 -9.02
N ALA A 464 25.25 -12.57 -8.12
CA ALA A 464 24.20 -13.58 -8.05
C ALA A 464 22.80 -12.95 -7.91
N THR A 465 22.70 -11.86 -7.16
CA THR A 465 21.44 -11.10 -7.01
C THR A 465 20.95 -10.54 -8.34
N THR A 466 21.83 -9.92 -9.12
CA THR A 466 21.48 -9.36 -10.43
C THR A 466 21.12 -10.46 -11.42
N ARG A 467 21.91 -11.54 -11.49
CA ARG A 467 21.61 -12.70 -12.35
C ARG A 467 20.24 -13.32 -12.03
N ALA A 468 19.93 -13.50 -10.75
CA ALA A 468 18.69 -14.17 -10.34
C ALA A 468 17.42 -13.45 -10.83
N TRP A 469 17.33 -12.12 -10.67
CA TRP A 469 16.16 -11.40 -11.16
C TRP A 469 16.20 -11.19 -12.68
N TYR A 470 17.36 -11.08 -13.30
CA TYR A 470 17.52 -11.05 -14.75
C TYR A 470 16.98 -12.33 -15.38
N ASP A 471 17.37 -13.50 -14.88
CA ASP A 471 16.91 -14.81 -15.36
C ASP A 471 15.37 -14.95 -15.24
N LEU A 472 14.82 -14.49 -14.12
CA LEU A 472 13.37 -14.49 -13.90
C LEU A 472 12.65 -13.60 -14.94
N LEU A 473 13.18 -12.41 -15.21
CA LEU A 473 12.61 -11.50 -16.20
C LEU A 473 12.72 -12.08 -17.62
N ARG A 474 13.88 -12.69 -17.97
CA ARG A 474 14.13 -13.25 -19.31
C ARG A 474 13.26 -14.46 -19.66
N GLN A 475 12.69 -15.14 -18.67
CA GLN A 475 11.67 -16.16 -18.90
C GLN A 475 10.40 -15.60 -19.55
N GLN A 476 10.12 -14.31 -19.39
CA GLN A 476 8.88 -13.66 -19.83
C GLN A 476 9.10 -12.56 -20.87
N VAL A 477 10.24 -11.89 -20.84
CA VAL A 477 10.62 -10.78 -21.72
C VAL A 477 11.91 -11.15 -22.43
N PRO A 478 11.88 -11.44 -23.76
CA PRO A 478 13.06 -11.83 -24.51
C PRO A 478 14.01 -10.65 -24.74
N PHE A 479 15.26 -10.93 -25.15
CA PHE A 479 16.15 -9.93 -25.70
C PHE A 479 15.57 -9.34 -26.98
N LEU A 480 15.53 -8.02 -27.10
CA LEU A 480 14.92 -7.29 -28.19
C LEU A 480 16.01 -6.82 -29.17
N LYS A 481 16.20 -7.57 -30.27
CA LYS A 481 17.12 -7.19 -31.35
C LYS A 481 16.50 -6.15 -32.28
N ASP A 482 15.20 -6.22 -32.46
CA ASP A 482 14.40 -5.34 -33.32
C ASP A 482 13.25 -4.76 -32.51
N ASP A 483 12.69 -3.64 -32.99
CA ASP A 483 11.55 -2.99 -32.36
C ASP A 483 10.33 -3.95 -32.31
N LYS A 484 9.69 -4.00 -31.16
CA LYS A 484 8.50 -4.82 -30.86
C LYS A 484 7.43 -3.98 -30.20
N VAL A 485 6.20 -4.46 -30.20
CA VAL A 485 5.12 -3.91 -29.38
C VAL A 485 5.47 -4.13 -27.91
N MET A 486 5.66 -3.05 -27.14
CA MET A 486 6.24 -3.12 -25.79
C MET A 486 5.24 -3.33 -24.67
N TYR A 487 3.97 -2.86 -24.79
CA TYR A 487 3.03 -2.91 -23.67
C TYR A 487 2.81 -4.32 -23.09
N PRO A 488 2.78 -5.44 -23.88
CA PRO A 488 2.61 -6.75 -23.26
C PRO A 488 3.81 -7.19 -22.42
N TYR A 489 5.02 -6.72 -22.76
CA TYR A 489 6.23 -6.99 -21.97
C TYR A 489 6.26 -6.16 -20.69
N LEU A 490 5.78 -4.91 -20.74
CA LEU A 490 5.63 -4.07 -19.56
C LEU A 490 4.66 -4.67 -18.55
N GLU A 491 3.51 -5.18 -19.01
CA GLU A 491 2.52 -5.85 -18.14
C GLU A 491 3.10 -7.12 -17.49
N LYS A 492 3.82 -7.95 -18.25
CA LYS A 492 4.49 -9.15 -17.71
C LYS A 492 5.53 -8.80 -16.65
N ALA A 493 6.39 -7.81 -16.93
CA ALA A 493 7.39 -7.36 -15.97
C ALA A 493 6.73 -6.76 -14.71
N LYS A 494 5.72 -5.91 -14.86
CA LYS A 494 4.94 -5.36 -13.74
C LYS A 494 4.31 -6.45 -12.88
N THR A 495 3.71 -7.45 -13.49
CA THR A 495 3.12 -8.61 -12.80
C THR A 495 4.19 -9.39 -12.03
N MET A 496 5.33 -9.66 -12.65
CA MET A 496 6.47 -10.33 -12.01
C MET A 496 6.95 -9.55 -10.77
N LEU A 497 7.12 -8.23 -10.89
CA LEU A 497 7.58 -7.39 -9.77
C LEU A 497 6.58 -7.39 -8.61
N ARG A 498 5.27 -7.37 -8.90
CA ARG A 498 4.23 -7.41 -7.87
C ARG A 498 4.13 -8.78 -7.19
N ALA A 499 4.29 -9.88 -7.95
CA ALA A 499 4.17 -11.24 -7.43
C ALA A 499 5.38 -11.68 -6.59
N ALA A 500 6.56 -11.08 -6.78
CA ALA A 500 7.77 -11.49 -6.07
C ALA A 500 7.59 -11.45 -4.57
N GLN A 501 8.01 -12.53 -3.89
CA GLN A 501 8.12 -12.53 -2.43
C GLN A 501 9.28 -11.62 -2.02
N VAL A 502 9.02 -10.72 -1.09
CA VAL A 502 9.98 -9.79 -0.53
C VAL A 502 10.15 -10.10 0.95
N GLN A 503 11.37 -10.45 1.33
CA GLN A 503 11.77 -10.51 2.74
C GLN A 503 12.83 -9.42 2.94
N PHE A 504 12.56 -8.50 3.88
CA PHE A 504 13.56 -7.56 4.42
C PHE A 504 14.23 -8.17 5.63
#